data_bc2f46ad66b67962f86216660fe1d539
#
_entry.id   bc2f46ad66b67962f86216660fe1d539
#
_cell.length_a   1.000
_cell.length_b   1.000
_cell.length_c   1.000
_cell.angle_alpha   90.00
_cell.angle_beta   90.00
_cell.angle_gamma   90.00
#
_symmetry.space_group_name_H-M   'P 1'
#
loop_
_entity.id
_entity.type
_entity.pdbx_description
1 polymer ?
#
loop_
_entity_poly.entity_id
_entity_poly.type
_entity_poly.pdbx_seq_one_letter_code
_entity_poly.pdbx_strand_id
1 'polypeptide(L)'
;MYKYLHILNDIENKIQNGDIKEGKKLPSIRSLVTQYECNKATVIRALHELEKRHIIYSVPQSGYYVVKKSENTIENNEIIDFASSAPDPDVFPYLDFQHCINKAIDTYKNDLFVYGTPKGLPSLIPVIQKQLANYQVFTKEENIFITSGVQQALAILTSIPFPNGNETVLIEQPTYHLYIDYLEINKVPVIGIKRTNEGIDLNELEQIFQTGKIKFFYTIPRYHHPLGISYSKDEKEKIALLAKKYNVFIVEDDYLADLETDSKADPLYSLDNCSHVIYLKSYSKIIFPGLRVGVAVIPPSIANAFYTYKKILDIDSPMISQAALEIYIKSGMFERHKNKIKSSYYNRSIKLAKTLEKVQNENPSLFTYNRQNTSGIHTCLEIQKNIVTETLIQKLGDIQISVDTIDKNYMRDFPKEKLLKLNVSNIKEDKIEEGIRKIIEEIKQLRQFNFQFRKE
;
A
#
# COMPACT_ATOMS: atom_id res chain seq x y z
N MET A 1 17.32 20.73 36.76
CA MET A 1 17.38 20.30 35.36
C MET A 1 18.77 19.76 35.10
N TYR A 2 18.93 18.57 34.50
CA TYR A 2 20.26 18.00 34.25
C TYR A 2 21.02 18.86 33.23
N LYS A 3 22.27 19.27 33.53
CA LYS A 3 23.09 20.14 32.66
C LYS A 3 23.22 19.62 31.20
N TYR A 4 23.27 18.30 30.98
CA TYR A 4 23.32 17.74 29.63
C TYR A 4 22.04 17.95 28.81
N LEU A 5 20.85 17.96 29.45
CA LEU A 5 19.59 18.28 28.79
C LEU A 5 19.49 19.75 28.38
N HIS A 6 20.06 20.65 29.16
CA HIS A 6 20.16 22.07 28.81
C HIS A 6 21.00 22.25 27.55
N ILE A 7 22.20 21.62 27.50
CA ILE A 7 23.09 21.66 26.32
C ILE A 7 22.40 21.08 25.09
N LEU A 8 21.73 19.93 25.25
CA LEU A 8 21.00 19.27 24.17
C LEU A 8 19.92 20.19 23.58
N ASN A 9 19.05 20.73 24.43
CA ASN A 9 17.95 21.59 23.99
C ASN A 9 18.47 22.91 23.36
N ASP A 10 19.54 23.50 23.89
CA ASP A 10 20.09 24.73 23.34
C ASP A 10 20.71 24.50 21.93
N ILE A 11 21.46 23.39 21.75
CA ILE A 11 22.01 23.03 20.42
C ILE A 11 20.87 22.71 19.44
N GLU A 12 19.85 21.96 19.87
CA GLU A 12 18.70 21.61 19.05
C GLU A 12 17.93 22.87 18.62
N ASN A 13 17.66 23.80 19.53
CA ASN A 13 17.03 25.09 19.23
C ASN A 13 17.87 25.95 18.25
N LYS A 14 19.19 26.01 18.42
CA LYS A 14 20.08 26.75 17.52
C LYS A 14 20.09 26.16 16.10
N ILE A 15 19.95 24.85 15.98
CA ILE A 15 19.81 24.19 14.69
C ILE A 15 18.44 24.50 14.07
N GLN A 16 17.37 24.42 14.86
CA GLN A 16 16.00 24.70 14.38
C GLN A 16 15.82 26.17 13.97
N ASN A 17 16.43 27.11 14.69
CA ASN A 17 16.37 28.53 14.38
C ASN A 17 17.33 28.94 13.26
N GLY A 18 18.17 28.02 12.75
CA GLY A 18 19.10 28.31 11.66
C GLY A 18 20.43 28.97 12.08
N ASP A 19 20.66 29.19 13.38
CA ASP A 19 21.90 29.73 13.94
C ASP A 19 23.10 28.79 13.63
N ILE A 20 22.84 27.48 13.64
CA ILE A 20 23.77 26.46 13.18
C ILE A 20 23.18 25.79 11.94
N LYS A 21 23.76 26.08 10.78
CA LYS A 21 23.26 25.59 9.48
C LYS A 21 23.49 24.09 9.33
N GLU A 22 22.60 23.42 8.63
CA GLU A 22 22.70 22.02 8.24
C GLU A 22 24.01 21.74 7.46
N GLY A 23 24.60 20.58 7.71
CA GLY A 23 25.90 20.19 7.14
C GLY A 23 27.10 20.94 7.71
N LYS A 24 26.92 21.89 8.62
CA LYS A 24 28.03 22.61 9.26
C LYS A 24 28.54 21.84 10.47
N LYS A 25 29.81 22.08 10.76
CA LYS A 25 30.50 21.51 11.90
C LYS A 25 30.08 22.22 13.18
N LEU A 26 29.78 21.47 14.23
CA LEU A 26 29.57 22.01 15.59
C LEU A 26 30.90 22.50 16.20
N PRO A 27 30.85 23.40 17.17
CA PRO A 27 32.02 23.78 17.98
C PRO A 27 32.66 22.53 18.59
N SER A 28 33.99 22.60 18.82
CA SER A 28 34.73 21.47 19.40
C SER A 28 34.22 21.15 20.81
N ILE A 29 34.41 19.89 21.25
CA ILE A 29 34.04 19.49 22.62
C ILE A 29 34.70 20.44 23.66
N ARG A 30 35.93 20.88 23.42
CA ARG A 30 36.62 21.84 24.32
C ARG A 30 35.92 23.18 24.34
N SER A 31 35.51 23.70 23.19
CA SER A 31 34.76 24.96 23.07
C SER A 31 33.41 24.87 23.78
N LEU A 32 32.67 23.75 23.59
CA LEU A 32 31.39 23.53 24.28
C LEU A 32 31.53 23.40 25.80
N VAL A 33 32.61 22.76 26.28
CA VAL A 33 32.94 22.68 27.71
C VAL A 33 33.12 24.08 28.31
N THR A 34 33.85 24.95 27.62
CA THR A 34 34.04 26.34 28.04
C THR A 34 32.74 27.15 27.97
N GLN A 35 31.99 27.01 26.86
CA GLN A 35 30.76 27.75 26.62
C GLN A 35 29.64 27.44 27.67
N TYR A 36 29.53 26.15 28.06
CA TYR A 36 28.48 25.72 28.99
C TYR A 36 28.97 25.53 30.43
N GLU A 37 30.23 25.89 30.69
CA GLU A 37 30.86 25.80 32.05
C GLU A 37 30.59 24.42 32.69
N CYS A 38 30.88 23.34 31.98
CA CYS A 38 30.63 21.98 32.44
C CYS A 38 31.80 21.02 32.14
N ASN A 39 31.76 19.83 32.68
CA ASN A 39 32.79 18.83 32.41
C ASN A 39 32.59 18.19 31.02
N LYS A 40 33.70 17.62 30.50
CA LYS A 40 33.76 16.97 29.19
C LYS A 40 32.74 15.83 29.04
N ALA A 41 32.51 15.06 30.11
CA ALA A 41 31.57 13.94 30.09
C ALA A 41 30.10 14.39 29.86
N THR A 42 29.73 15.55 30.43
CA THR A 42 28.40 16.15 30.26
C THR A 42 28.15 16.58 28.79
N VAL A 43 29.16 17.20 28.15
CA VAL A 43 29.09 17.58 26.73
C VAL A 43 29.01 16.34 25.84
N ILE A 44 29.87 15.34 26.06
CA ILE A 44 29.85 14.10 25.29
C ILE A 44 28.49 13.41 25.40
N ARG A 45 27.90 13.36 26.59
CA ARG A 45 26.57 12.78 26.79
C ARG A 45 25.49 13.52 26.00
N ALA A 46 25.51 14.86 25.98
CA ALA A 46 24.58 15.66 25.20
C ALA A 46 24.76 15.42 23.68
N LEU A 47 26.01 15.42 23.19
CA LEU A 47 26.31 15.15 21.77
C LEU A 47 25.93 13.72 21.38
N HIS A 48 26.18 12.73 22.21
CA HIS A 48 25.76 11.35 21.96
C HIS A 48 24.24 11.20 21.90
N GLU A 49 23.50 11.95 22.73
CA GLU A 49 22.05 11.95 22.67
C GLU A 49 21.52 12.64 21.40
N LEU A 50 22.14 13.75 20.96
CA LEU A 50 21.84 14.39 19.66
C LEU A 50 22.17 13.48 18.48
N GLU A 51 23.27 12.71 18.57
CA GLU A 51 23.66 11.73 17.55
C GLU A 51 22.65 10.56 17.50
N LYS A 52 22.19 10.05 18.63
CA LYS A 52 21.10 9.05 18.71
C LYS A 52 19.79 9.54 18.09
N ARG A 53 19.52 10.84 18.18
CA ARG A 53 18.34 11.47 17.53
C ARG A 53 18.57 11.80 16.07
N HIS A 54 19.72 11.43 15.50
CA HIS A 54 20.13 11.74 14.13
C HIS A 54 20.08 13.24 13.78
N ILE A 55 20.24 14.12 14.78
CA ILE A 55 20.34 15.57 14.60
C ILE A 55 21.77 15.94 14.16
N ILE A 56 22.76 15.24 14.69
CA ILE A 56 24.15 15.38 14.34
C ILE A 56 24.78 14.00 14.05
N TYR A 57 25.96 13.99 13.41
CA TYR A 57 26.75 12.80 13.21
C TYR A 57 28.22 13.09 13.50
N SER A 58 28.96 12.08 13.98
CA SER A 58 30.38 12.19 14.24
C SER A 58 31.21 11.80 13.02
N VAL A 59 32.27 12.57 12.76
CA VAL A 59 33.32 12.23 11.78
C VAL A 59 34.60 11.98 12.53
N PRO A 60 35.19 10.77 12.45
CA PRO A 60 36.46 10.44 13.13
C PRO A 60 37.54 11.49 12.89
N GLN A 61 38.21 11.92 13.93
CA GLN A 61 39.28 12.96 13.92
C GLN A 61 38.83 14.36 13.47
N SER A 62 37.58 14.55 13.03
CA SER A 62 37.04 15.84 12.58
C SER A 62 36.10 16.48 13.61
N GLY A 63 35.17 15.73 14.18
CA GLY A 63 34.17 16.24 15.17
C GLY A 63 32.75 15.97 14.75
N TYR A 64 31.79 16.77 15.28
CA TYR A 64 30.37 16.58 15.04
C TYR A 64 29.88 17.56 14.00
N TYR A 65 28.95 17.08 13.16
CA TYR A 65 28.30 17.84 12.07
C TYR A 65 26.79 17.73 12.17
N VAL A 66 26.10 18.81 11.82
CA VAL A 66 24.64 18.79 11.72
C VAL A 66 24.23 17.95 10.51
N VAL A 67 23.29 17.04 10.71
CA VAL A 67 22.73 16.23 9.60
C VAL A 67 22.08 17.16 8.59
N LYS A 68 22.46 17.04 7.32
CA LYS A 68 21.68 17.66 6.24
C LYS A 68 20.36 16.91 6.16
N LYS A 69 19.26 17.56 6.55
CA LYS A 69 17.96 17.13 6.05
C LYS A 69 18.03 17.35 4.55
N SER A 70 17.78 16.34 3.74
CA SER A 70 17.58 16.58 2.31
C SER A 70 16.48 17.63 2.23
N GLU A 71 16.80 18.81 1.73
CA GLU A 71 15.83 19.82 1.37
C GLU A 71 14.97 19.25 0.23
N ASN A 72 13.97 18.49 0.56
CA ASN A 72 12.71 18.56 -0.15
C ASN A 72 11.93 19.76 0.41
N THR A 73 12.53 20.94 0.43
CA THR A 73 11.81 22.20 0.35
C THR A 73 11.38 22.40 -1.10
N ILE A 74 10.48 21.55 -1.55
CA ILE A 74 9.42 21.97 -2.44
C ILE A 74 8.74 23.08 -1.63
N GLU A 75 8.79 24.33 -2.13
CA GLU A 75 7.88 25.38 -1.67
C GLU A 75 6.52 24.72 -1.48
N ASN A 76 6.00 24.75 -0.26
CA ASN A 76 4.74 24.13 0.12
C ASN A 76 3.56 24.87 -0.54
N ASN A 77 3.45 24.82 -1.84
CA ASN A 77 2.16 24.79 -2.49
C ASN A 77 1.62 23.37 -2.22
N GLU A 78 0.83 23.23 -1.18
CA GLU A 78 0.28 21.95 -0.71
C GLU A 78 -0.53 21.32 -1.83
N ILE A 79 0.09 20.38 -2.58
CA ILE A 79 -0.62 19.63 -3.62
C ILE A 79 -1.70 18.78 -2.92
N ILE A 80 -2.94 18.98 -3.35
CA ILE A 80 -4.06 18.12 -2.91
C ILE A 80 -4.01 16.84 -3.74
N ASP A 81 -3.43 15.78 -3.17
CA ASP A 81 -3.11 14.54 -3.89
C ASP A 81 -4.16 13.44 -3.71
N PHE A 82 -5.05 13.31 -4.71
CA PHE A 82 -5.98 12.19 -4.85
C PHE A 82 -5.45 11.05 -5.73
N ALA A 83 -4.30 11.20 -6.38
CA ALA A 83 -3.75 10.19 -7.29
C ALA A 83 -2.97 9.10 -6.54
N SER A 84 -2.14 9.51 -5.57
CA SER A 84 -1.24 8.62 -4.85
C SER A 84 -1.99 7.65 -3.96
N SER A 85 -1.52 6.40 -3.96
CA SER A 85 -2.00 5.36 -3.04
C SER A 85 -0.97 5.04 -1.95
N ALA A 86 0.01 5.93 -1.72
CA ALA A 86 0.96 5.78 -0.63
C ALA A 86 0.27 6.00 0.73
N PRO A 87 0.72 5.34 1.80
CA PRO A 87 0.30 5.68 3.14
C PRO A 87 0.70 7.11 3.49
N ASP A 88 -0.09 7.76 4.36
CA ASP A 88 0.16 9.12 4.82
C ASP A 88 1.50 9.20 5.58
N PRO A 89 2.45 10.05 5.14
CA PRO A 89 3.73 10.21 5.83
C PRO A 89 3.62 10.64 7.28
N ASP A 90 2.56 11.41 7.64
CA ASP A 90 2.36 11.93 9.00
C ASP A 90 1.98 10.83 10.01
N VAL A 91 1.59 9.66 9.52
CA VAL A 91 1.24 8.51 10.38
C VAL A 91 2.29 7.40 10.36
N PHE A 92 3.40 7.56 9.65
CA PHE A 92 4.46 6.55 9.63
C PHE A 92 5.03 6.29 11.02
N PRO A 93 5.20 5.02 11.40
CA PRO A 93 5.70 4.66 12.73
C PRO A 93 7.24 4.68 12.78
N TYR A 94 7.88 5.79 12.42
CA TYR A 94 9.35 5.89 12.29
C TYR A 94 10.09 5.40 13.53
N LEU A 95 9.76 5.96 14.70
CA LEU A 95 10.47 5.66 15.94
C LEU A 95 10.21 4.22 16.40
N ASP A 96 8.95 3.77 16.31
CA ASP A 96 8.58 2.39 16.66
C ASP A 96 9.30 1.40 15.75
N PHE A 97 9.33 1.67 14.44
CA PHE A 97 9.96 0.77 13.49
C PHE A 97 11.49 0.78 13.58
N GLN A 98 12.10 1.95 13.81
CA GLN A 98 13.54 2.06 14.12
C GLN A 98 13.90 1.24 15.36
N HIS A 99 13.10 1.34 16.42
CA HIS A 99 13.30 0.51 17.62
C HIS A 99 13.23 -0.98 17.29
N CYS A 100 12.27 -1.40 16.45
CA CYS A 100 12.14 -2.79 16.03
C CYS A 100 13.33 -3.27 15.20
N ILE A 101 13.89 -2.45 14.29
CA ILE A 101 15.11 -2.78 13.54
C ILE A 101 16.30 -2.96 14.48
N ASN A 102 16.52 -2.02 15.39
CA ASN A 102 17.63 -2.12 16.36
C ASN A 102 17.48 -3.39 17.21
N LYS A 103 16.27 -3.65 17.71
CA LYS A 103 15.99 -4.83 18.51
C LYS A 103 16.13 -6.14 17.71
N ALA A 104 15.78 -6.12 16.41
CA ALA A 104 15.99 -7.26 15.52
C ALA A 104 17.47 -7.59 15.37
N ILE A 105 18.32 -6.59 15.14
CA ILE A 105 19.77 -6.76 15.03
C ILE A 105 20.32 -7.33 16.35
N ASP A 106 19.92 -6.78 17.50
CA ASP A 106 20.35 -7.26 18.82
C ASP A 106 19.92 -8.71 19.11
N THR A 107 18.72 -9.08 18.64
CA THR A 107 18.10 -10.38 18.94
C THR A 107 18.66 -11.49 18.06
N TYR A 108 18.70 -11.25 16.75
CA TYR A 108 19.04 -12.26 15.75
C TYR A 108 20.52 -12.27 15.35
N LYS A 109 21.25 -11.16 15.59
CA LYS A 109 22.70 -11.07 15.36
C LYS A 109 23.10 -11.68 14.00
N ASN A 110 23.92 -12.74 14.06
CA ASN A 110 24.49 -13.37 12.87
C ASN A 110 23.46 -13.98 11.93
N ASP A 111 22.29 -14.41 12.44
CA ASP A 111 21.24 -15.04 11.63
C ASP A 111 20.63 -14.08 10.59
N LEU A 112 20.74 -12.76 10.80
CA LEU A 112 20.32 -11.76 9.82
C LEU A 112 21.32 -11.51 8.69
N PHE A 113 22.55 -11.98 8.83
CA PHE A 113 23.66 -11.71 7.92
C PHE A 113 24.09 -12.95 7.12
N VAL A 114 23.34 -14.03 7.22
CA VAL A 114 23.50 -15.25 6.43
C VAL A 114 22.26 -15.50 5.58
N TYR A 115 22.38 -16.36 4.60
CA TYR A 115 21.21 -16.75 3.81
C TYR A 115 20.18 -17.46 4.69
N GLY A 116 18.92 -17.03 4.56
CA GLY A 116 17.78 -17.62 5.26
C GLY A 116 17.16 -18.76 4.47
N THR A 117 15.82 -18.84 4.51
CA THR A 117 15.07 -19.86 3.79
C THR A 117 14.08 -19.23 2.81
N PRO A 118 13.76 -19.92 1.71
CA PRO A 118 12.74 -19.45 0.75
C PRO A 118 11.36 -19.26 1.39
N LYS A 119 11.08 -19.88 2.52
CA LYS A 119 9.84 -19.66 3.27
C LYS A 119 9.80 -18.32 4.03
N GLY A 120 10.96 -17.76 4.33
CA GLY A 120 11.13 -16.59 5.17
C GLY A 120 11.66 -16.92 6.56
N LEU A 121 11.70 -15.92 7.45
CA LEU A 121 12.22 -16.06 8.82
C LEU A 121 11.36 -17.05 9.61
N PRO A 122 11.96 -18.19 10.10
CA PRO A 122 11.19 -19.23 10.77
C PRO A 122 10.39 -18.74 11.99
N SER A 123 10.92 -17.80 12.76
CA SER A 123 10.25 -17.22 13.93
C SER A 123 9.10 -16.27 13.59
N LEU A 124 9.08 -15.68 12.38
CA LEU A 124 7.99 -14.84 11.91
C LEU A 124 6.77 -15.67 11.46
N ILE A 125 6.97 -16.85 10.88
CA ILE A 125 5.88 -17.65 10.29
C ILE A 125 4.75 -17.94 11.30
N PRO A 126 4.99 -18.43 12.53
CA PRO A 126 3.92 -18.65 13.51
C PRO A 126 3.26 -17.33 13.96
N VAL A 127 3.97 -16.22 13.95
CA VAL A 127 3.40 -14.90 14.25
C VAL A 127 2.41 -14.48 13.16
N ILE A 128 2.79 -14.69 11.89
CA ILE A 128 1.92 -14.45 10.75
C ILE A 128 0.71 -15.38 10.76
N GLN A 129 0.90 -16.68 11.06
CA GLN A 129 -0.22 -17.63 11.17
C GLN A 129 -1.26 -17.15 12.18
N LYS A 130 -0.82 -16.73 13.37
CA LYS A 130 -1.70 -16.16 14.39
C LYS A 130 -2.39 -14.88 13.92
N GLN A 131 -1.68 -14.01 13.20
CA GLN A 131 -2.27 -12.78 12.67
C GLN A 131 -3.29 -13.07 11.57
N LEU A 132 -3.03 -14.03 10.67
CA LEU A 132 -3.93 -14.43 9.59
C LEU A 132 -5.28 -14.95 10.14
N ALA A 133 -5.28 -15.62 11.26
CA ALA A 133 -6.50 -16.08 11.93
C ALA A 133 -7.45 -14.91 12.29
N ASN A 134 -6.92 -13.71 12.57
CA ASN A 134 -7.73 -12.51 12.81
C ASN A 134 -8.46 -12.02 11.55
N TYR A 135 -8.05 -12.47 10.37
CA TYR A 135 -8.68 -12.16 9.07
C TYR A 135 -9.48 -13.36 8.53
N GLN A 136 -9.80 -14.36 9.36
CA GLN A 136 -10.49 -15.60 8.98
C GLN A 136 -9.69 -16.45 7.97
N VAL A 137 -8.38 -16.33 7.98
CA VAL A 137 -7.47 -17.15 7.17
C VAL A 137 -6.82 -18.18 8.07
N PHE A 138 -7.45 -19.35 8.20
CA PHE A 138 -6.95 -20.46 9.01
C PHE A 138 -6.09 -21.38 8.16
N THR A 139 -4.80 -21.45 8.44
CA THR A 139 -3.84 -22.21 7.64
C THR A 139 -2.74 -22.81 8.52
N LYS A 140 -1.96 -23.74 7.96
CA LYS A 140 -0.78 -24.29 8.61
C LYS A 140 0.47 -23.49 8.27
N GLU A 141 1.48 -23.49 9.15
CA GLU A 141 2.76 -22.81 8.93
C GLU A 141 3.45 -23.27 7.64
N GLU A 142 3.31 -24.58 7.30
CA GLU A 142 3.90 -25.15 6.08
C GLU A 142 3.40 -24.52 4.78
N ASN A 143 2.22 -23.91 4.79
CA ASN A 143 1.60 -23.25 3.64
C ASN A 143 1.95 -21.76 3.54
N ILE A 144 2.60 -21.18 4.55
CA ILE A 144 2.91 -19.76 4.63
C ILE A 144 4.29 -19.50 4.02
N PHE A 145 4.34 -18.53 3.10
CA PHE A 145 5.57 -18.02 2.50
C PHE A 145 5.64 -16.50 2.67
N ILE A 146 6.80 -16.03 3.11
CA ILE A 146 7.10 -14.60 3.13
C ILE A 146 7.72 -14.23 1.79
N THR A 147 7.22 -13.17 1.17
CA THR A 147 7.65 -12.71 -0.16
C THR A 147 8.11 -11.25 -0.12
N SER A 148 8.87 -10.84 -1.13
CA SER A 148 9.31 -9.45 -1.32
C SER A 148 8.16 -8.57 -1.86
N GLY A 149 7.01 -8.63 -1.17
CA GLY A 149 5.72 -8.06 -1.55
C GLY A 149 4.89 -9.01 -2.42
N VAL A 150 3.61 -8.66 -2.60
CA VAL A 150 2.64 -9.45 -3.39
C VAL A 150 3.08 -9.62 -4.85
N GLN A 151 3.78 -8.62 -5.43
CA GLN A 151 4.30 -8.71 -6.81
C GLN A 151 5.18 -9.94 -7.03
N GLN A 152 6.05 -10.29 -6.10
CA GLN A 152 6.88 -11.48 -6.21
C GLN A 152 6.01 -12.75 -6.17
N ALA A 153 5.03 -12.80 -5.28
CA ALA A 153 4.11 -13.94 -5.23
C ALA A 153 3.36 -14.13 -6.55
N LEU A 154 2.84 -13.04 -7.13
CA LEU A 154 2.15 -13.06 -8.43
C LEU A 154 3.08 -13.52 -9.57
N ALA A 155 4.32 -13.03 -9.61
CA ALA A 155 5.30 -13.44 -10.59
C ALA A 155 5.60 -14.95 -10.52
N ILE A 156 5.79 -15.48 -9.30
CA ILE A 156 6.02 -16.91 -9.06
C ILE A 156 4.81 -17.72 -9.50
N LEU A 157 3.60 -17.37 -9.03
CA LEU A 157 2.35 -18.07 -9.36
C LEU A 157 2.08 -18.10 -10.86
N THR A 158 2.40 -17.02 -11.56
CA THR A 158 2.28 -16.96 -13.02
C THR A 158 3.23 -17.94 -13.71
N SER A 159 4.46 -18.10 -13.18
CA SER A 159 5.53 -18.88 -13.81
C SER A 159 5.49 -20.38 -13.50
N ILE A 160 4.99 -20.80 -12.32
CA ILE A 160 4.96 -22.22 -11.95
C ILE A 160 3.84 -22.99 -12.65
N PRO A 161 4.01 -24.31 -12.90
CA PRO A 161 2.92 -25.16 -13.36
C PRO A 161 1.89 -25.37 -12.24
N PHE A 162 0.62 -25.52 -12.64
CA PHE A 162 -0.49 -25.83 -11.73
C PHE A 162 -1.04 -27.24 -12.02
N PRO A 163 -1.64 -27.92 -11.01
CA PRO A 163 -2.15 -29.28 -11.16
C PRO A 163 -3.25 -29.43 -12.23
N ASN A 164 -3.97 -28.35 -12.55
CA ASN A 164 -4.99 -28.36 -13.61
C ASN A 164 -4.41 -28.34 -15.03
N GLY A 165 -3.08 -28.20 -15.18
CA GLY A 165 -2.39 -28.23 -16.47
C GLY A 165 -2.68 -27.06 -17.40
N ASN A 166 -3.37 -26.04 -16.93
CA ASN A 166 -3.75 -24.86 -17.71
C ASN A 166 -2.70 -23.75 -17.60
N GLU A 167 -2.70 -22.82 -18.57
CA GLU A 167 -1.71 -21.73 -18.65
C GLU A 167 -2.33 -20.33 -18.62
N THR A 168 -3.60 -20.21 -19.03
CA THR A 168 -4.27 -18.91 -19.15
C THR A 168 -4.62 -18.34 -17.78
N VAL A 169 -4.25 -17.09 -17.55
CA VAL A 169 -4.62 -16.33 -16.35
C VAL A 169 -5.88 -15.53 -16.63
N LEU A 170 -6.89 -15.65 -15.78
CA LEU A 170 -8.06 -14.79 -15.80
C LEU A 170 -7.85 -13.64 -14.82
N ILE A 171 -8.14 -12.40 -15.24
CA ILE A 171 -8.05 -11.22 -14.40
C ILE A 171 -9.30 -10.36 -14.51
N GLU A 172 -9.63 -9.64 -13.43
CA GLU A 172 -10.66 -8.60 -13.47
C GLU A 172 -10.21 -7.42 -14.35
N GLN A 173 -11.15 -6.71 -14.93
CA GLN A 173 -10.91 -5.49 -15.71
C GLN A 173 -11.87 -4.38 -15.29
N PRO A 174 -11.37 -3.30 -14.71
CA PRO A 174 -9.95 -2.98 -14.44
C PRO A 174 -9.38 -3.79 -13.27
N THR A 175 -8.04 -3.79 -13.12
CA THR A 175 -7.35 -4.39 -11.96
C THR A 175 -5.98 -3.73 -11.68
N TYR A 176 -5.12 -4.40 -10.92
CA TYR A 176 -3.79 -3.91 -10.54
C TYR A 176 -2.86 -3.79 -11.76
N HIS A 177 -2.53 -2.56 -12.16
CA HIS A 177 -1.82 -2.25 -13.40
C HIS A 177 -0.44 -2.91 -13.51
N LEU A 178 0.36 -2.95 -12.43
CA LEU A 178 1.69 -3.58 -12.49
C LEU A 178 1.61 -5.10 -12.72
N TYR A 179 0.48 -5.73 -12.38
CA TYR A 179 0.28 -7.13 -12.73
C TYR A 179 -0.12 -7.31 -14.19
N ILE A 180 -0.93 -6.38 -14.72
CA ILE A 180 -1.23 -6.33 -16.17
C ILE A 180 0.06 -6.16 -16.96
N ASP A 181 0.89 -5.16 -16.61
CA ASP A 181 2.18 -4.92 -17.25
C ASP A 181 3.07 -6.18 -17.23
N TYR A 182 3.12 -6.87 -16.07
CA TYR A 182 3.88 -8.11 -15.93
C TYR A 182 3.38 -9.21 -16.89
N LEU A 183 2.07 -9.41 -16.98
CA LEU A 183 1.47 -10.42 -17.88
C LEU A 183 1.73 -10.10 -19.35
N GLU A 184 1.57 -8.83 -19.75
CA GLU A 184 1.79 -8.37 -21.12
C GLU A 184 3.27 -8.49 -21.55
N ILE A 185 4.21 -8.00 -20.70
CA ILE A 185 5.66 -8.05 -20.96
C ILE A 185 6.13 -9.50 -21.12
N ASN A 186 5.64 -10.41 -20.27
CA ASN A 186 6.02 -11.82 -20.33
C ASN A 186 5.17 -12.63 -21.33
N LYS A 187 4.26 -11.98 -22.08
CA LYS A 187 3.38 -12.62 -23.09
C LYS A 187 2.60 -13.81 -22.51
N VAL A 188 2.15 -13.69 -21.27
CA VAL A 188 1.34 -14.71 -20.61
C VAL A 188 -0.04 -14.75 -21.27
N PRO A 189 -0.61 -15.93 -21.60
CA PRO A 189 -2.00 -16.02 -22.05
C PRO A 189 -2.93 -15.46 -20.97
N VAL A 190 -3.71 -14.42 -21.30
CA VAL A 190 -4.57 -13.73 -20.35
C VAL A 190 -5.95 -13.46 -20.94
N ILE A 191 -6.98 -13.62 -20.11
CA ILE A 191 -8.37 -13.24 -20.40
C ILE A 191 -8.80 -12.23 -19.35
N GLY A 192 -9.52 -11.19 -19.77
CA GLY A 192 -10.14 -10.20 -18.87
C GLY A 192 -11.62 -10.47 -18.69
N ILE A 193 -12.13 -10.33 -17.48
CA ILE A 193 -13.56 -10.27 -17.19
C ILE A 193 -13.93 -8.90 -16.63
N LYS A 194 -15.02 -8.31 -17.11
CA LYS A 194 -15.42 -6.98 -16.69
C LYS A 194 -15.85 -6.96 -15.23
N ARG A 195 -15.26 -6.05 -14.43
CA ARG A 195 -15.62 -5.74 -13.05
C ARG A 195 -16.34 -4.40 -13.00
N THR A 196 -17.55 -4.39 -12.50
CA THR A 196 -18.37 -3.17 -12.33
C THR A 196 -18.71 -2.94 -10.87
N ASN A 197 -19.40 -1.85 -10.59
CA ASN A 197 -19.93 -1.57 -9.25
C ASN A 197 -20.94 -2.64 -8.76
N GLU A 198 -21.51 -3.42 -9.68
CA GLU A 198 -22.46 -4.51 -9.42
C GLU A 198 -21.77 -5.88 -9.34
N GLY A 199 -20.46 -5.93 -9.40
CA GLY A 199 -19.69 -7.19 -9.40
C GLY A 199 -19.22 -7.59 -10.79
N ILE A 200 -19.06 -8.91 -11.00
CA ILE A 200 -18.77 -9.55 -12.30
C ILE A 200 -20.02 -10.32 -12.76
N ASP A 201 -20.16 -10.51 -14.08
CA ASP A 201 -21.17 -11.42 -14.60
C ASP A 201 -20.76 -12.87 -14.30
N LEU A 202 -21.48 -13.52 -13.39
CA LEU A 202 -21.21 -14.90 -12.97
C LEU A 202 -21.51 -15.93 -14.08
N ASN A 203 -22.38 -15.62 -15.02
CA ASN A 203 -22.63 -16.50 -16.16
C ASN A 203 -21.47 -16.42 -17.15
N GLU A 204 -20.93 -15.22 -17.40
CA GLU A 204 -19.70 -15.03 -18.19
C GLU A 204 -18.51 -15.73 -17.50
N LEU A 205 -18.36 -15.59 -16.17
CA LEU A 205 -17.33 -16.27 -15.41
C LEU A 205 -17.42 -17.79 -15.57
N GLU A 206 -18.61 -18.36 -15.47
CA GLU A 206 -18.82 -19.80 -15.65
C GLU A 206 -18.45 -20.27 -17.06
N GLN A 207 -18.85 -19.53 -18.09
CA GLN A 207 -18.47 -19.83 -19.48
C GLN A 207 -16.96 -19.80 -19.70
N ILE A 208 -16.27 -18.78 -19.12
CA ILE A 208 -14.81 -18.66 -19.21
C ILE A 208 -14.14 -19.84 -18.49
N PHE A 209 -14.59 -20.22 -17.31
CA PHE A 209 -14.04 -21.36 -16.58
C PHE A 209 -14.25 -22.68 -17.32
N GLN A 210 -15.40 -22.84 -17.98
CA GLN A 210 -15.70 -24.04 -18.74
C GLN A 210 -14.84 -24.20 -20.00
N THR A 211 -14.53 -23.12 -20.71
CA THR A 211 -13.93 -23.16 -22.03
C THR A 211 -12.51 -22.60 -22.09
N GLY A 212 -12.14 -21.73 -21.14
CA GLY A 212 -10.94 -20.90 -21.22
C GLY A 212 -9.63 -21.56 -20.81
N LYS A 213 -9.64 -22.81 -20.35
CA LYS A 213 -8.43 -23.51 -19.84
C LYS A 213 -7.69 -22.66 -18.81
N ILE A 214 -8.43 -22.13 -17.83
CA ILE A 214 -7.94 -21.17 -16.87
C ILE A 214 -7.04 -21.85 -15.83
N LYS A 215 -5.82 -21.35 -15.70
CA LYS A 215 -4.85 -21.72 -14.67
C LYS A 215 -5.30 -21.25 -13.31
N PHE A 216 -5.53 -19.95 -13.20
CA PHE A 216 -6.13 -19.31 -12.02
C PHE A 216 -6.84 -18.02 -12.39
N PHE A 217 -7.76 -17.61 -11.52
CA PHE A 217 -8.44 -16.33 -11.54
C PHE A 217 -7.82 -15.42 -10.47
N TYR A 218 -7.16 -14.32 -10.91
CA TYR A 218 -6.68 -13.27 -10.01
C TYR A 218 -7.77 -12.26 -9.75
N THR A 219 -8.09 -12.06 -8.50
CA THR A 219 -9.18 -11.17 -8.05
C THR A 219 -8.80 -10.41 -6.78
N ILE A 220 -9.37 -9.21 -6.61
CA ILE A 220 -9.29 -8.38 -5.42
C ILE A 220 -10.68 -8.28 -4.80
N PRO A 221 -11.10 -9.24 -3.94
CA PRO A 221 -12.47 -9.35 -3.48
C PRO A 221 -12.92 -8.23 -2.53
N ARG A 222 -11.99 -7.63 -1.78
CA ARG A 222 -12.25 -6.53 -0.84
C ARG A 222 -11.54 -5.26 -1.27
N TYR A 223 -12.23 -4.11 -1.18
CA TYR A 223 -11.65 -2.80 -1.51
C TYR A 223 -10.92 -2.79 -2.86
N HIS A 224 -11.58 -3.37 -3.87
CA HIS A 224 -11.02 -3.59 -5.20
C HIS A 224 -10.25 -2.37 -5.72
N HIS A 225 -9.03 -2.59 -6.19
CA HIS A 225 -8.23 -1.56 -6.84
C HIS A 225 -8.40 -1.62 -8.37
N PRO A 226 -8.86 -0.53 -9.02
CA PRO A 226 -9.01 0.84 -8.50
C PRO A 226 -10.42 1.22 -8.05
N LEU A 227 -11.44 0.37 -8.19
CA LEU A 227 -12.86 0.74 -8.05
C LEU A 227 -13.31 0.99 -6.60
N GLY A 228 -12.59 0.46 -5.61
CA GLY A 228 -12.89 0.62 -4.19
C GLY A 228 -14.06 -0.22 -3.68
N ILE A 229 -14.62 -1.13 -4.47
CA ILE A 229 -15.78 -1.96 -4.16
C ILE A 229 -15.37 -3.33 -3.59
N SER A 230 -16.31 -4.04 -2.99
CA SER A 230 -16.11 -5.41 -2.50
C SER A 230 -17.17 -6.34 -3.04
N TYR A 231 -16.85 -7.63 -3.21
CA TYR A 231 -17.83 -8.65 -3.47
C TYR A 231 -18.75 -8.85 -2.27
N SER A 232 -20.02 -9.09 -2.54
CA SER A 232 -20.96 -9.60 -1.55
C SER A 232 -20.59 -11.02 -1.13
N LYS A 233 -21.16 -11.49 -0.03
CA LYS A 233 -20.99 -12.86 0.44
C LYS A 233 -21.44 -13.87 -0.62
N ASP A 234 -22.62 -13.64 -1.20
CA ASP A 234 -23.21 -14.52 -2.23
C ASP A 234 -22.34 -14.61 -3.50
N GLU A 235 -21.74 -13.49 -3.93
CA GLU A 235 -20.80 -13.50 -5.05
C GLU A 235 -19.57 -14.33 -4.73
N LYS A 236 -18.96 -14.13 -3.56
CA LYS A 236 -17.79 -14.92 -3.12
C LYS A 236 -18.10 -16.41 -3.07
N GLU A 237 -19.23 -16.81 -2.52
CA GLU A 237 -19.68 -18.21 -2.46
C GLU A 237 -19.84 -18.81 -3.87
N LYS A 238 -20.47 -18.08 -4.80
CA LYS A 238 -20.63 -18.54 -6.18
C LYS A 238 -19.31 -18.64 -6.93
N ILE A 239 -18.42 -17.64 -6.78
CA ILE A 239 -17.08 -17.67 -7.37
C ILE A 239 -16.28 -18.90 -6.88
N ALA A 240 -16.27 -19.14 -5.56
CA ALA A 240 -15.59 -20.30 -4.97
C ALA A 240 -16.18 -21.64 -5.46
N LEU A 241 -17.50 -21.73 -5.59
CA LEU A 241 -18.20 -22.90 -6.12
C LEU A 241 -17.83 -23.19 -7.58
N LEU A 242 -17.84 -22.15 -8.42
CA LEU A 242 -17.47 -22.26 -9.84
C LEU A 242 -15.99 -22.68 -9.99
N ALA A 243 -15.09 -22.05 -9.22
CA ALA A 243 -13.68 -22.40 -9.24
C ALA A 243 -13.45 -23.88 -8.90
N LYS A 244 -14.12 -24.38 -7.87
CA LYS A 244 -14.06 -25.79 -7.49
C LYS A 244 -14.67 -26.71 -8.57
N LYS A 245 -15.81 -26.34 -9.14
CA LYS A 245 -16.51 -27.10 -10.19
C LYS A 245 -15.64 -27.33 -11.43
N TYR A 246 -14.90 -26.30 -11.83
CA TYR A 246 -14.09 -26.32 -13.05
C TYR A 246 -12.59 -26.52 -12.79
N ASN A 247 -12.19 -26.84 -11.56
CA ASN A 247 -10.80 -27.03 -11.15
C ASN A 247 -9.90 -25.84 -11.52
N VAL A 248 -10.41 -24.61 -11.28
CA VAL A 248 -9.69 -23.35 -11.45
C VAL A 248 -9.18 -22.90 -10.10
N PHE A 249 -7.93 -22.49 -10.03
CA PHE A 249 -7.41 -21.87 -8.80
C PHE A 249 -7.84 -20.39 -8.72
N ILE A 250 -7.95 -19.86 -7.49
CA ILE A 250 -8.19 -18.43 -7.25
C ILE A 250 -6.94 -17.86 -6.58
N VAL A 251 -6.49 -16.71 -7.06
CA VAL A 251 -5.48 -15.89 -6.38
C VAL A 251 -6.17 -14.68 -5.82
N GLU A 252 -6.47 -14.71 -4.52
CA GLU A 252 -7.11 -13.66 -3.77
C GLU A 252 -6.06 -12.65 -3.27
N ASP A 253 -6.06 -11.43 -3.79
CA ASP A 253 -5.22 -10.33 -3.31
C ASP A 253 -5.97 -9.48 -2.29
N ASP A 254 -5.70 -9.72 -1.01
CA ASP A 254 -6.34 -9.04 0.11
C ASP A 254 -5.43 -7.97 0.71
N TYR A 255 -4.99 -7.04 -0.13
CA TYR A 255 -3.99 -6.03 0.21
C TYR A 255 -4.44 -4.99 1.25
N LEU A 256 -5.75 -4.86 1.50
CA LEU A 256 -6.34 -3.97 2.51
C LEU A 256 -7.07 -4.71 3.63
N ALA A 257 -6.78 -6.00 3.87
CA ALA A 257 -7.37 -6.78 4.95
C ALA A 257 -7.37 -6.06 6.32
N ASP A 258 -6.31 -5.30 6.58
CA ASP A 258 -6.13 -4.56 7.85
C ASP A 258 -7.14 -3.42 8.05
N LEU A 259 -7.78 -2.95 6.98
CA LEU A 259 -8.77 -1.86 7.03
C LEU A 259 -10.20 -2.36 7.18
N GLU A 260 -10.43 -3.67 7.05
CA GLU A 260 -11.78 -4.24 7.15
C GLU A 260 -12.43 -3.93 8.51
N THR A 261 -13.65 -3.40 8.46
CA THR A 261 -14.44 -3.01 9.64
C THR A 261 -15.53 -4.00 9.96
N ASP A 262 -16.00 -4.74 8.97
CA ASP A 262 -17.03 -5.76 9.15
C ASP A 262 -16.39 -7.10 9.53
N SER A 263 -16.66 -7.55 10.74
CA SER A 263 -16.19 -8.85 11.24
C SER A 263 -16.80 -10.06 10.51
N LYS A 264 -17.81 -9.83 9.66
CA LYS A 264 -18.48 -10.86 8.84
C LYS A 264 -18.01 -10.86 7.38
N ALA A 265 -17.10 -9.96 7.02
CA ALA A 265 -16.54 -9.86 5.67
C ALA A 265 -15.41 -10.88 5.47
N ASP A 266 -15.76 -12.16 5.49
CA ASP A 266 -14.81 -13.25 5.31
C ASP A 266 -14.13 -13.20 3.93
N PRO A 267 -12.83 -13.57 3.80
CA PRO A 267 -12.16 -13.70 2.52
C PRO A 267 -12.68 -14.92 1.73
N LEU A 268 -12.43 -14.96 0.43
CA LEU A 268 -12.70 -16.15 -0.41
C LEU A 268 -11.97 -17.39 0.11
N TYR A 269 -10.76 -17.20 0.64
CA TYR A 269 -9.96 -18.27 1.24
C TYR A 269 -10.71 -19.06 2.30
N SER A 270 -11.55 -18.42 3.11
CA SER A 270 -12.31 -19.09 4.17
C SER A 270 -13.35 -20.08 3.64
N LEU A 271 -13.74 -19.97 2.36
CA LEU A 271 -14.75 -20.82 1.72
C LEU A 271 -14.18 -22.10 1.09
N ASP A 272 -12.84 -22.25 1.03
CA ASP A 272 -12.18 -23.29 0.22
C ASP A 272 -11.31 -24.30 1.01
N ASN A 273 -11.09 -24.09 2.28
CA ASN A 273 -10.22 -24.95 3.11
C ASN A 273 -8.81 -25.19 2.52
N CYS A 274 -8.22 -24.18 1.88
CA CYS A 274 -6.86 -24.21 1.31
C CYS A 274 -6.64 -25.26 0.19
N SER A 275 -7.62 -25.49 -0.66
CA SER A 275 -7.49 -26.44 -1.78
C SER A 275 -7.23 -25.75 -3.12
N HIS A 276 -8.01 -24.71 -3.45
CA HIS A 276 -7.95 -23.98 -4.73
C HIS A 276 -7.70 -22.47 -4.54
N VAL A 277 -7.86 -21.93 -3.33
CA VAL A 277 -7.66 -20.50 -3.07
C VAL A 277 -6.27 -20.24 -2.49
N ILE A 278 -5.49 -19.43 -3.21
CA ILE A 278 -4.23 -18.85 -2.77
C ILE A 278 -4.57 -17.49 -2.16
N TYR A 279 -4.11 -17.23 -0.94
CA TYR A 279 -4.35 -15.96 -0.28
C TYR A 279 -3.07 -15.11 -0.24
N LEU A 280 -3.17 -13.85 -0.67
CA LEU A 280 -2.06 -12.91 -0.67
C LEU A 280 -2.38 -11.72 0.25
N LYS A 281 -1.42 -11.34 1.10
CA LYS A 281 -1.53 -10.18 1.99
C LYS A 281 -0.31 -9.27 1.84
N SER A 282 -0.55 -7.97 1.82
CA SER A 282 0.49 -6.94 1.75
C SER A 282 0.58 -6.13 3.04
N TYR A 283 1.81 -5.77 3.45
CA TYR A 283 2.05 -4.80 4.52
C TYR A 283 2.35 -3.38 4.00
N SER A 284 2.46 -3.21 2.67
CA SER A 284 2.86 -1.95 2.06
C SER A 284 1.89 -0.79 2.29
N LYS A 285 0.60 -1.08 2.49
CA LYS A 285 -0.44 -0.05 2.70
C LYS A 285 -0.70 0.26 4.16
N ILE A 286 -0.42 -0.69 5.04
CA ILE A 286 -0.66 -0.53 6.47
C ILE A 286 0.58 -0.05 7.22
N ILE A 287 1.79 -0.37 6.75
CA ILE A 287 3.03 0.10 7.36
C ILE A 287 3.70 1.11 6.39
N PHE A 288 4.46 0.63 5.43
CA PHE A 288 5.03 1.44 4.34
C PHE A 288 5.54 0.56 3.19
N PRO A 289 5.56 1.08 1.94
CA PRO A 289 5.96 0.30 0.75
C PRO A 289 7.40 -0.22 0.79
N GLY A 290 8.33 0.55 1.38
CA GLY A 290 9.75 0.21 1.49
C GLY A 290 10.06 -1.01 2.38
N LEU A 291 9.10 -1.47 3.19
CA LEU A 291 9.25 -2.67 4.01
C LEU A 291 9.49 -3.93 3.18
N ARG A 292 8.90 -4.00 1.99
CA ARG A 292 9.01 -5.14 1.06
C ARG A 292 8.66 -6.49 1.67
N VAL A 293 7.62 -6.56 2.49
CA VAL A 293 7.10 -7.82 3.05
C VAL A 293 5.67 -8.06 2.57
N GLY A 294 5.47 -9.23 1.97
CA GLY A 294 4.17 -9.80 1.64
C GLY A 294 4.06 -11.21 2.21
N VAL A 295 2.85 -11.71 2.30
CA VAL A 295 2.53 -13.07 2.75
C VAL A 295 1.73 -13.76 1.66
N ALA A 296 2.13 -14.98 1.32
CA ALA A 296 1.39 -15.86 0.44
C ALA A 296 1.04 -17.16 1.19
N VAL A 297 -0.24 -17.49 1.23
CA VAL A 297 -0.71 -18.80 1.71
C VAL A 297 -0.97 -19.66 0.49
N ILE A 298 -0.15 -20.69 0.35
CA ILE A 298 -0.05 -21.51 -0.86
C ILE A 298 -0.63 -22.91 -0.58
N PRO A 299 -1.58 -23.40 -1.40
CA PRO A 299 -2.10 -24.77 -1.28
C PRO A 299 -0.99 -25.82 -1.39
N PRO A 300 -1.09 -26.92 -0.62
CA PRO A 300 -0.08 -27.99 -0.62
C PRO A 300 0.24 -28.54 -2.01
N SER A 301 -0.73 -28.56 -2.92
CA SER A 301 -0.60 -29.07 -4.29
C SER A 301 0.43 -28.32 -5.14
N ILE A 302 0.70 -27.04 -4.84
CA ILE A 302 1.66 -26.19 -5.58
C ILE A 302 2.79 -25.66 -4.68
N ALA A 303 2.78 -25.95 -3.37
CA ALA A 303 3.73 -25.40 -2.41
C ALA A 303 5.19 -25.73 -2.75
N ASN A 304 5.47 -26.96 -3.21
CA ASN A 304 6.83 -27.34 -3.59
C ASN A 304 7.33 -26.62 -4.86
N ALA A 305 6.48 -26.46 -5.86
CA ALA A 305 6.81 -25.67 -7.05
C ALA A 305 7.06 -24.20 -6.67
N PHE A 306 6.20 -23.62 -5.85
CA PHE A 306 6.36 -22.25 -5.34
C PHE A 306 7.68 -22.07 -4.57
N TYR A 307 8.00 -23.00 -3.68
CA TYR A 307 9.27 -23.01 -2.92
C TYR A 307 10.48 -23.03 -3.84
N THR A 308 10.48 -23.92 -4.83
CA THR A 308 11.61 -24.08 -5.77
C THR A 308 11.83 -22.83 -6.60
N TYR A 309 10.77 -22.25 -7.15
CA TYR A 309 10.87 -21.01 -7.94
C TYR A 309 11.30 -19.81 -7.07
N LYS A 310 10.74 -19.68 -5.88
CA LYS A 310 11.16 -18.62 -4.96
C LYS A 310 12.64 -18.72 -4.61
N LYS A 311 13.14 -19.92 -4.34
CA LYS A 311 14.56 -20.17 -4.07
C LYS A 311 15.47 -19.70 -5.21
N ILE A 312 15.02 -19.89 -6.46
CA ILE A 312 15.80 -19.48 -7.65
C ILE A 312 15.79 -17.95 -7.81
N LEU A 313 14.67 -17.30 -7.48
CA LEU A 313 14.50 -15.86 -7.71
C LEU A 313 15.24 -14.99 -6.68
N ASP A 314 15.18 -15.33 -5.40
CA ASP A 314 15.73 -14.46 -4.35
C ASP A 314 16.31 -15.21 -3.14
N ILE A 315 16.51 -16.53 -3.21
CA ILE A 315 16.93 -17.37 -2.09
C ILE A 315 16.05 -17.14 -0.85
N ASP A 316 16.02 -15.90 -0.33
CA ASP A 316 15.18 -15.44 0.78
C ASP A 316 14.76 -13.97 0.57
N SER A 317 13.65 -13.58 1.18
CA SER A 317 13.22 -12.17 1.21
C SER A 317 13.97 -11.40 2.31
N PRO A 318 14.05 -10.04 2.28
CA PRO A 318 14.88 -9.24 3.18
C PRO A 318 14.68 -9.58 4.66
N MET A 319 15.68 -10.21 5.29
CA MET A 319 15.59 -10.76 6.65
C MET A 319 15.43 -9.67 7.72
N ILE A 320 16.10 -8.53 7.57
CA ILE A 320 15.98 -7.41 8.52
C ILE A 320 14.55 -6.90 8.57
N SER A 321 13.90 -6.74 7.41
CA SER A 321 12.49 -6.32 7.35
C SER A 321 11.57 -7.33 8.03
N GLN A 322 11.81 -8.63 7.84
CA GLN A 322 11.04 -9.70 8.45
C GLN A 322 11.19 -9.73 9.97
N ALA A 323 12.42 -9.64 10.47
CA ALA A 323 12.71 -9.62 11.91
C ALA A 323 12.13 -8.37 12.60
N ALA A 324 12.23 -7.21 11.96
CA ALA A 324 11.63 -5.99 12.48
C ALA A 324 10.09 -6.09 12.51
N LEU A 325 9.46 -6.64 11.46
CA LEU A 325 8.02 -6.87 11.41
C LEU A 325 7.56 -7.85 12.51
N GLU A 326 8.31 -8.92 12.75
CA GLU A 326 8.01 -9.87 13.83
C GLU A 326 7.93 -9.19 15.19
N ILE A 327 8.96 -8.38 15.51
CA ILE A 327 9.02 -7.64 16.78
C ILE A 327 7.87 -6.62 16.84
N TYR A 328 7.60 -5.92 15.73
CA TYR A 328 6.53 -4.95 15.63
C TYR A 328 5.15 -5.55 15.92
N ILE A 329 4.88 -6.77 15.41
CA ILE A 329 3.64 -7.50 15.68
C ILE A 329 3.61 -8.00 17.13
N LYS A 330 4.66 -8.70 17.58
CA LYS A 330 4.73 -9.30 18.93
C LYS A 330 4.62 -8.27 20.05
N SER A 331 5.15 -7.06 19.86
CA SER A 331 5.10 -5.98 20.85
C SER A 331 3.73 -5.28 20.94
N GLY A 332 2.79 -5.60 20.05
CA GLY A 332 1.50 -4.93 19.95
C GLY A 332 1.56 -3.54 19.30
N MET A 333 2.73 -3.09 18.84
CA MET A 333 2.89 -1.81 18.11
C MET A 333 2.10 -1.83 16.80
N PHE A 334 2.10 -2.97 16.09
CA PHE A 334 1.33 -3.15 14.86
C PHE A 334 -0.16 -2.88 15.07
N GLU A 335 -0.77 -3.44 16.11
CA GLU A 335 -2.20 -3.28 16.37
C GLU A 335 -2.56 -1.83 16.71
N ARG A 336 -1.72 -1.15 17.51
CA ARG A 336 -1.92 0.29 17.81
C ARG A 336 -1.86 1.14 16.54
N HIS A 337 -0.86 0.88 15.69
CA HIS A 337 -0.68 1.59 14.42
C HIS A 337 -1.84 1.31 13.46
N LYS A 338 -2.24 0.04 13.29
CA LYS A 338 -3.38 -0.37 12.48
C LYS A 338 -4.65 0.38 12.89
N ASN A 339 -4.96 0.44 14.17
CA ASN A 339 -6.14 1.12 14.67
C ASN A 339 -6.10 2.63 14.39
N LYS A 340 -4.94 3.27 14.52
CA LYS A 340 -4.74 4.69 14.17
C LYS A 340 -4.99 4.94 12.69
N ILE A 341 -4.39 4.15 11.80
CA ILE A 341 -4.57 4.29 10.35
C ILE A 341 -6.01 4.01 9.95
N LYS A 342 -6.61 2.92 10.46
CA LYS A 342 -8.00 2.55 10.18
C LYS A 342 -8.96 3.69 10.53
N SER A 343 -8.81 4.31 11.69
CA SER A 343 -9.65 5.46 12.09
C SER A 343 -9.42 6.67 11.18
N SER A 344 -8.17 6.98 10.83
CA SER A 344 -7.84 8.09 9.93
C SER A 344 -8.46 7.89 8.54
N TYR A 345 -8.27 6.73 7.94
CA TYR A 345 -8.81 6.43 6.60
C TYR A 345 -10.34 6.37 6.58
N TYR A 346 -10.94 5.83 7.63
CA TYR A 346 -12.39 5.81 7.79
C TYR A 346 -12.98 7.24 7.83
N ASN A 347 -12.40 8.14 8.63
CA ASN A 347 -12.86 9.53 8.72
C ASN A 347 -12.74 10.24 7.36
N ARG A 348 -11.61 10.06 6.66
CA ARG A 348 -11.37 10.63 5.33
C ARG A 348 -12.35 10.08 4.29
N SER A 349 -12.65 8.77 4.30
CA SER A 349 -13.59 8.18 3.35
C SER A 349 -15.02 8.66 3.61
N ILE A 350 -15.44 8.82 4.86
CA ILE A 350 -16.74 9.42 5.20
C ILE A 350 -16.79 10.88 4.75
N LYS A 351 -15.74 11.67 4.99
CA LYS A 351 -15.67 13.05 4.54
C LYS A 351 -15.78 13.14 3.02
N LEU A 352 -15.06 12.27 2.29
CA LEU A 352 -15.16 12.18 0.83
C LEU A 352 -16.58 11.84 0.39
N ALA A 353 -17.20 10.79 0.94
CA ALA A 353 -18.54 10.36 0.58
C ALA A 353 -19.58 11.46 0.80
N LYS A 354 -19.58 12.12 1.98
CA LYS A 354 -20.47 13.25 2.28
C LYS A 354 -20.26 14.43 1.34
N THR A 355 -19.01 14.71 0.98
CA THR A 355 -18.68 15.81 0.05
C THR A 355 -19.19 15.49 -1.35
N LEU A 356 -18.94 14.27 -1.85
CA LEU A 356 -19.42 13.82 -3.16
C LEU A 356 -20.93 13.84 -3.24
N GLU A 357 -21.64 13.37 -2.22
CA GLU A 357 -23.10 13.41 -2.17
C GLU A 357 -23.64 14.85 -2.25
N LYS A 358 -23.09 15.76 -1.43
CA LYS A 358 -23.45 17.18 -1.44
C LYS A 358 -23.25 17.80 -2.82
N VAL A 359 -22.05 17.64 -3.40
CA VAL A 359 -21.70 18.23 -4.69
C VAL A 359 -22.47 17.60 -5.86
N GLN A 360 -22.80 16.29 -5.78
CA GLN A 360 -23.64 15.63 -6.78
C GLN A 360 -25.07 16.16 -6.75
N ASN A 361 -25.64 16.40 -5.57
CA ASN A 361 -26.97 16.99 -5.43
C ASN A 361 -27.01 18.43 -6.01
N GLU A 362 -25.93 19.20 -5.84
CA GLU A 362 -25.77 20.52 -6.47
C GLU A 362 -25.60 20.43 -8.01
N ASN A 363 -25.12 19.27 -8.53
CA ASN A 363 -24.73 19.07 -9.92
C ASN A 363 -25.10 17.67 -10.47
N PRO A 364 -26.37 17.30 -10.54
CA PRO A 364 -26.81 15.90 -10.73
C PRO A 364 -26.43 15.27 -12.07
N SER A 365 -26.06 16.07 -13.08
CA SER A 365 -25.74 15.60 -14.44
C SER A 365 -24.24 15.68 -14.80
N LEU A 366 -23.36 16.05 -13.86
CA LEU A 366 -21.94 16.26 -14.18
C LEU A 366 -21.10 14.99 -14.06
N PHE A 367 -21.37 14.18 -13.07
CA PHE A 367 -20.65 12.94 -12.77
C PHE A 367 -21.55 11.95 -12.02
N THR A 368 -21.14 10.69 -12.03
CA THR A 368 -21.69 9.65 -11.16
C THR A 368 -20.57 9.00 -10.36
N TYR A 369 -20.89 8.41 -9.22
CA TYR A 369 -19.98 7.66 -8.39
C TYR A 369 -20.70 6.56 -7.61
N ASN A 370 -19.98 5.54 -7.15
CA ASN A 370 -20.55 4.48 -6.33
C ASN A 370 -20.78 4.97 -4.89
N ARG A 371 -22.05 5.05 -4.47
CA ARG A 371 -22.46 5.50 -3.13
C ARG A 371 -22.27 4.44 -2.03
N GLN A 372 -22.11 3.18 -2.39
CA GLN A 372 -22.11 2.06 -1.42
C GLN A 372 -20.80 1.92 -0.64
N ASN A 373 -19.74 2.63 -1.03
CA ASN A 373 -18.41 2.42 -0.47
C ASN A 373 -18.01 3.54 0.49
N THR A 374 -18.39 3.43 1.76
CA THR A 374 -18.06 4.39 2.82
C THR A 374 -16.79 4.06 3.60
N SER A 375 -16.17 2.89 3.38
CA SER A 375 -15.02 2.43 4.16
C SER A 375 -13.74 2.22 3.35
N GLY A 376 -13.82 2.25 2.01
CA GLY A 376 -12.66 2.10 1.13
C GLY A 376 -11.85 3.40 0.98
N ILE A 377 -10.54 3.27 0.74
CA ILE A 377 -9.65 4.41 0.45
C ILE A 377 -9.72 4.89 -1.00
N HIS A 378 -10.38 4.12 -1.88
CA HIS A 378 -10.54 4.40 -3.31
C HIS A 378 -12.00 4.65 -3.64
N THR A 379 -12.24 5.61 -4.54
CA THR A 379 -13.53 5.87 -5.17
C THR A 379 -13.27 6.30 -6.61
N CYS A 380 -14.14 5.89 -7.54
CA CYS A 380 -14.07 6.34 -8.91
C CYS A 380 -15.23 7.29 -9.23
N LEU A 381 -14.92 8.38 -9.96
CA LEU A 381 -15.91 9.26 -10.56
C LEU A 381 -16.05 8.93 -12.04
N GLU A 382 -17.25 8.60 -12.48
CA GLU A 382 -17.58 8.50 -13.88
C GLU A 382 -17.90 9.90 -14.41
N ILE A 383 -17.13 10.36 -15.38
CA ILE A 383 -17.28 11.65 -16.02
C ILE A 383 -17.92 11.51 -17.40
N GLN A 384 -18.53 12.57 -17.88
CA GLN A 384 -19.19 12.57 -19.18
C GLN A 384 -18.20 12.26 -20.31
N LYS A 385 -18.64 11.48 -21.30
CA LYS A 385 -17.82 11.01 -22.45
C LYS A 385 -17.20 12.13 -23.30
N ASN A 386 -17.81 13.29 -23.30
CA ASN A 386 -17.33 14.49 -24.06
C ASN A 386 -16.20 15.26 -23.36
N ILE A 387 -15.80 14.90 -22.16
CA ILE A 387 -14.68 15.52 -21.45
C ILE A 387 -13.42 14.75 -21.80
N VAL A 388 -12.38 15.45 -22.23
CA VAL A 388 -11.04 14.90 -22.47
C VAL A 388 -10.32 14.82 -21.14
N THR A 389 -10.04 13.61 -20.67
CA THR A 389 -9.47 13.33 -19.34
C THR A 389 -8.07 13.90 -19.16
N GLU A 390 -7.25 13.85 -20.21
CA GLU A 390 -5.88 14.38 -20.19
C GLU A 390 -5.88 15.91 -19.98
N THR A 391 -6.79 16.60 -20.66
CA THR A 391 -6.95 18.07 -20.50
C THR A 391 -7.43 18.40 -19.08
N LEU A 392 -8.34 17.60 -18.52
CA LEU A 392 -8.82 17.80 -17.16
C LEU A 392 -7.67 17.60 -16.15
N ILE A 393 -6.89 16.52 -16.27
CA ILE A 393 -5.75 16.24 -15.38
C ILE A 393 -4.70 17.37 -15.47
N GLN A 394 -4.40 17.85 -16.66
CA GLN A 394 -3.46 18.97 -16.85
C GLN A 394 -3.95 20.22 -16.13
N LYS A 395 -5.21 20.64 -16.35
CA LYS A 395 -5.79 21.82 -15.69
C LYS A 395 -5.84 21.69 -14.18
N LEU A 396 -6.15 20.50 -13.67
CA LEU A 396 -6.12 20.22 -12.23
C LEU A 396 -4.69 20.32 -11.67
N GLY A 397 -3.68 19.85 -12.42
CA GLY A 397 -2.28 20.02 -12.07
C GLY A 397 -1.87 21.48 -11.95
N ASP A 398 -2.35 22.37 -12.87
CA ASP A 398 -2.08 23.80 -12.83
C ASP A 398 -2.59 24.49 -11.55
N ILE A 399 -3.64 23.93 -10.92
CA ILE A 399 -4.22 24.42 -9.65
C ILE A 399 -3.82 23.56 -8.44
N GLN A 400 -2.73 22.82 -8.56
CA GLN A 400 -2.14 21.99 -7.49
C GLN A 400 -3.06 20.85 -7.00
N ILE A 401 -3.84 20.25 -7.89
CA ILE A 401 -4.63 19.04 -7.60
C ILE A 401 -4.12 17.90 -8.46
N SER A 402 -3.71 16.81 -7.80
CA SER A 402 -3.29 15.58 -8.46
C SER A 402 -4.42 14.57 -8.46
N VAL A 403 -4.85 14.13 -9.64
CA VAL A 403 -5.78 13.03 -9.87
C VAL A 403 -5.23 12.09 -10.93
N ASP A 404 -5.76 10.88 -11.04
CA ASP A 404 -5.33 9.90 -12.04
C ASP A 404 -6.55 9.24 -12.69
N THR A 405 -6.39 8.77 -13.94
CA THR A 405 -7.37 7.90 -14.58
C THR A 405 -7.10 6.44 -14.19
N ILE A 406 -8.04 5.58 -14.53
CA ILE A 406 -7.86 4.13 -14.39
C ILE A 406 -7.43 3.45 -15.70
N ASP A 407 -7.04 4.19 -16.73
CA ASP A 407 -6.73 3.65 -18.07
C ASP A 407 -5.62 2.60 -18.05
N LYS A 408 -4.61 2.82 -17.20
CA LYS A 408 -3.51 1.86 -16.99
C LYS A 408 -3.92 0.58 -16.24
N ASN A 409 -5.12 0.57 -15.66
CA ASN A 409 -5.67 -0.57 -14.95
C ASN A 409 -6.43 -1.55 -15.87
N TYR A 410 -6.45 -1.28 -17.17
CA TYR A 410 -7.00 -2.16 -18.20
C TYR A 410 -5.90 -2.73 -19.09
N MET A 411 -6.11 -3.97 -19.56
CA MET A 411 -5.32 -4.51 -20.65
C MET A 411 -5.45 -3.60 -21.90
N ARG A 412 -4.43 -3.61 -22.75
CA ARG A 412 -4.34 -2.73 -23.92
C ARG A 412 -5.58 -2.80 -24.81
N ASP A 413 -6.06 -3.99 -25.08
CA ASP A 413 -7.18 -4.25 -26.00
C ASP A 413 -8.54 -4.41 -25.30
N PHE A 414 -8.62 -4.18 -23.99
CA PHE A 414 -9.89 -4.27 -23.25
C PHE A 414 -10.65 -2.95 -23.31
N PRO A 415 -11.99 -2.97 -23.46
CA PRO A 415 -12.81 -1.74 -23.43
C PRO A 415 -12.64 -0.96 -22.12
N LYS A 416 -12.26 0.32 -22.26
CA LYS A 416 -11.97 1.19 -21.09
C LYS A 416 -13.16 2.08 -20.76
N GLU A 417 -13.42 2.23 -19.47
CA GLU A 417 -14.38 3.21 -18.95
C GLU A 417 -13.66 4.51 -18.54
N LYS A 418 -14.29 5.67 -18.79
CA LYS A 418 -13.72 6.97 -18.43
C LYS A 418 -13.98 7.27 -16.95
N LEU A 419 -13.09 6.81 -16.10
CA LEU A 419 -13.19 6.98 -14.66
C LEU A 419 -11.97 7.75 -14.13
N LEU A 420 -12.22 8.74 -13.26
CA LEU A 420 -11.21 9.37 -12.43
C LEU A 420 -11.11 8.61 -11.11
N LYS A 421 -9.91 8.20 -10.75
CA LYS A 421 -9.63 7.57 -9.47
C LYS A 421 -9.38 8.65 -8.41
N LEU A 422 -10.07 8.56 -7.30
CA LEU A 422 -9.84 9.35 -6.10
C LEU A 422 -9.36 8.43 -4.97
N ASN A 423 -8.23 8.79 -4.36
CA ASN A 423 -7.66 8.10 -3.21
C ASN A 423 -7.51 9.06 -2.04
N VAL A 424 -7.95 8.65 -0.84
CA VAL A 424 -7.88 9.51 0.36
C VAL A 424 -6.77 9.10 1.33
N SER A 425 -5.91 8.13 0.98
CA SER A 425 -4.87 7.65 1.91
C SER A 425 -3.81 8.71 2.22
N ASN A 426 -3.52 9.62 1.30
CA ASN A 426 -2.45 10.62 1.39
C ASN A 426 -2.96 12.07 1.39
N ILE A 427 -4.22 12.30 1.76
CA ILE A 427 -4.81 13.63 1.75
C ILE A 427 -5.24 14.05 3.16
N LYS A 428 -5.00 15.30 3.55
CA LYS A 428 -5.50 15.84 4.81
C LYS A 428 -7.02 15.94 4.79
N GLU A 429 -7.68 15.57 5.88
CA GLU A 429 -9.15 15.50 5.96
C GLU A 429 -9.83 16.84 5.64
N ASP A 430 -9.25 17.96 6.11
CA ASP A 430 -9.73 19.32 5.87
C ASP A 430 -9.62 19.76 4.41
N LYS A 431 -8.70 19.17 3.62
CA LYS A 431 -8.49 19.48 2.21
C LYS A 431 -9.41 18.71 1.24
N ILE A 432 -10.11 17.68 1.71
CA ILE A 432 -10.95 16.83 0.85
C ILE A 432 -12.07 17.65 0.19
N GLU A 433 -12.81 18.46 0.96
CA GLU A 433 -13.92 19.24 0.39
C GLU A 433 -13.44 20.31 -0.59
N GLU A 434 -12.36 21.00 -0.28
CA GLU A 434 -11.74 21.97 -1.17
C GLU A 434 -11.34 21.32 -2.51
N GLY A 435 -10.62 20.19 -2.44
CA GLY A 435 -10.14 19.49 -3.63
C GLY A 435 -11.27 18.99 -4.51
N ILE A 436 -12.30 18.37 -3.94
CA ILE A 436 -13.46 17.87 -4.70
C ILE A 436 -14.21 19.03 -5.37
N ARG A 437 -14.43 20.16 -4.69
CA ARG A 437 -15.10 21.33 -5.29
C ARG A 437 -14.32 21.87 -6.47
N LYS A 438 -13.00 21.97 -6.39
CA LYS A 438 -12.13 22.39 -7.49
C LYS A 438 -12.20 21.41 -8.68
N ILE A 439 -12.15 20.09 -8.42
CA ILE A 439 -12.30 19.08 -9.48
C ILE A 439 -13.62 19.27 -10.23
N ILE A 440 -14.72 19.44 -9.50
CA ILE A 440 -16.05 19.60 -10.13
C ILE A 440 -16.18 20.91 -10.88
N GLU A 441 -15.54 21.98 -10.41
CA GLU A 441 -15.54 23.27 -11.10
C GLU A 441 -14.79 23.17 -12.46
N GLU A 442 -13.64 22.51 -12.51
CA GLU A 442 -12.93 22.29 -13.77
C GLU A 442 -13.73 21.40 -14.75
N ILE A 443 -14.43 20.39 -14.24
CA ILE A 443 -15.36 19.57 -15.04
C ILE A 443 -16.47 20.44 -15.65
N LYS A 444 -17.05 21.39 -14.89
CA LYS A 444 -18.07 22.33 -15.39
C LYS A 444 -17.54 23.22 -16.49
N GLN A 445 -16.36 23.83 -16.29
CA GLN A 445 -15.73 24.73 -17.25
C GLN A 445 -15.45 24.02 -18.57
N LEU A 446 -14.89 22.79 -18.52
CA LEU A 446 -14.63 22.00 -19.72
C LEU A 446 -15.93 21.59 -20.44
N ARG A 447 -17.00 21.29 -19.70
CA ARG A 447 -18.31 21.02 -20.31
C ARG A 447 -18.86 22.22 -21.05
N GLN A 448 -18.80 23.44 -20.46
CA GLN A 448 -19.29 24.67 -21.08
C GLN A 448 -18.52 24.99 -22.35
N PHE A 449 -17.19 24.88 -22.30
CA PHE A 449 -16.31 25.11 -23.45
C PHE A 449 -16.66 24.19 -24.62
N ASN A 450 -16.84 22.91 -24.40
CA ASN A 450 -17.19 21.94 -25.42
C ASN A 450 -18.61 22.10 -26.00
N PHE A 451 -19.53 22.78 -25.29
CA PHE A 451 -20.87 23.11 -25.77
C PHE A 451 -20.83 24.32 -26.73
N GLN A 452 -19.94 25.29 -26.52
CA GLN A 452 -19.80 26.48 -27.40
C GLN A 452 -19.22 26.11 -28.76
N PHE A 453 -18.21 25.24 -28.82
CA PHE A 453 -17.60 24.79 -30.08
C PHE A 453 -18.45 23.82 -30.93
N ARG A 454 -19.51 23.21 -30.39
CA ARG A 454 -20.43 22.38 -31.17
C ARG A 454 -21.59 23.16 -31.79
N LYS A 455 -21.72 24.45 -31.50
CA LYS A 455 -22.76 25.34 -32.06
C LYS A 455 -22.24 26.24 -33.19
N GLU A 456 -20.93 26.26 -33.41
CA GLU A 456 -20.27 26.76 -34.59
C GLU A 456 -20.00 25.63 -35.60
#